data_5cd53ea643ba2106ecf24f85fb990501
#
_entry.id   5cd53ea643ba2106ecf24f85fb990501
#
_cell.length_a   1.000
_cell.length_b   1.000
_cell.length_c   1.000
_cell.angle_alpha   90.00
_cell.angle_beta   90.00
_cell.angle_gamma   90.00
#
_symmetry.space_group_name_H-M   'P 1'
#
loop_
_entity.id
_entity.type
_entity.pdbx_description
1 polymer ?
#
loop_
_entity_poly.entity_id
_entity_poly.type
_entity_poly.pdbx_seq_one_letter_code
_entity_poly.pdbx_strand_id
1 'polypeptide(L)'
;GGGASYNLANAAGNTPSTSPSQGNNGGQSSAAVNGQEAGGGGGASAVGANGVAATAAGNGGAGTASSISGASVTYAGGGGGGSVSFTAGTGTANTGGGGGGCGYTYYGTAQSGGSGIVIIRYADTFAAAASTTGSPTITVAGGYRVYKWTGSGSITF
;
A
#
# COMPACT_ATOMS: atom_id res chain seq x y z
N GLY A 1 5.83 -1.73 5.68
CA GLY A 1 7.01 -1.08 6.26
C GLY A 1 7.57 -0.02 5.34
N GLY A 2 8.21 1.00 5.92
CA GLY A 2 8.90 2.04 5.15
C GLY A 2 10.20 1.52 4.56
N GLY A 3 10.69 2.17 3.50
CA GLY A 3 12.04 1.98 3.01
C GLY A 3 13.07 2.64 3.94
N ALA A 4 14.31 2.16 3.95
CA ALA A 4 15.38 2.78 4.73
C ALA A 4 15.95 4.01 4.01
N SER A 5 16.38 5.02 4.80
CA SER A 5 17.25 6.08 4.34
C SER A 5 18.69 5.75 4.72
N TYR A 6 19.64 6.41 4.10
CA TYR A 6 21.10 6.28 4.21
C TYR A 6 21.63 5.32 5.31
N ASN A 7 22.18 4.19 4.88
CA ASN A 7 22.87 3.18 5.73
C ASN A 7 22.12 2.69 6.99
N LEU A 8 20.79 2.80 6.97
CA LEU A 8 19.95 2.32 8.05
C LEU A 8 19.35 0.96 7.70
N ALA A 9 19.12 0.15 8.70
CA ALA A 9 18.37 -1.09 8.54
C ALA A 9 16.98 -0.79 7.96
N ASN A 10 16.49 -1.68 7.12
CA ASN A 10 15.14 -1.63 6.57
C ASN A 10 14.09 -1.62 7.70
N ALA A 11 13.03 -0.86 7.52
CA ALA A 11 11.92 -0.88 8.46
C ALA A 11 11.26 -2.26 8.45
N ALA A 12 11.12 -2.84 9.64
CA ALA A 12 10.48 -4.14 9.80
C ALA A 12 8.98 -4.03 9.49
N GLY A 13 8.48 -4.99 8.71
CA GLY A 13 7.05 -5.26 8.55
C GLY A 13 6.59 -6.30 9.55
N ASN A 14 5.29 -6.45 9.72
CA ASN A 14 4.67 -7.43 10.63
C ASN A 14 5.25 -7.40 12.05
N THR A 15 5.35 -6.21 12.63
CA THR A 15 5.84 -5.98 13.99
C THR A 15 4.75 -5.33 14.84
N PRO A 16 4.29 -5.95 15.94
CA PRO A 16 4.67 -7.30 16.38
C PRO A 16 4.28 -8.38 15.37
N SER A 17 4.96 -9.52 15.42
CA SER A 17 4.69 -10.64 14.49
C SER A 17 3.28 -11.17 14.68
N THR A 18 2.54 -11.31 13.58
CA THR A 18 1.17 -11.86 13.55
C THR A 18 1.07 -13.02 12.55
N SER A 19 0.07 -13.86 12.73
CA SER A 19 -0.27 -14.91 11.78
C SER A 19 -1.78 -14.79 11.44
N PRO A 20 -2.15 -14.58 10.16
CA PRO A 20 -1.25 -14.35 9.03
C PRO A 20 -0.45 -13.04 9.14
N SER A 21 0.67 -12.94 8.41
CA SER A 21 1.48 -11.72 8.35
C SER A 21 0.68 -10.54 7.79
N GLN A 22 0.82 -9.37 8.43
CA GLN A 22 0.13 -8.14 8.02
C GLN A 22 0.99 -7.21 7.16
N GLY A 23 2.10 -7.69 6.64
CA GLY A 23 2.98 -6.93 5.76
C GLY A 23 4.41 -7.43 5.75
N ASN A 24 5.23 -6.82 4.93
CA ASN A 24 6.63 -7.21 4.73
C ASN A 24 7.58 -6.04 5.01
N ASN A 25 8.86 -6.37 5.14
CA ASN A 25 9.91 -5.37 5.37
C ASN A 25 10.04 -4.42 4.18
N GLY A 26 10.47 -3.19 4.44
CA GLY A 26 10.99 -2.31 3.40
C GLY A 26 12.35 -2.77 2.91
N GLY A 27 12.78 -2.27 1.76
CA GLY A 27 14.12 -2.47 1.20
C GLY A 27 15.15 -1.59 1.92
N GLN A 28 16.43 -1.95 1.79
CA GLN A 28 17.56 -1.17 2.29
C GLN A 28 17.92 -0.04 1.33
N SER A 29 18.47 1.05 1.85
CA SER A 29 19.09 2.08 1.03
C SER A 29 20.43 1.61 0.49
N SER A 30 20.89 2.22 -0.60
CA SER A 30 22.27 2.05 -1.07
C SER A 30 23.25 2.68 -0.08
N ALA A 31 24.44 2.08 0.06
CA ALA A 31 25.49 2.55 0.96
C ALA A 31 26.40 3.66 0.38
N ALA A 32 26.15 4.14 -0.82
CA ALA A 32 27.03 5.09 -1.51
C ALA A 32 26.77 6.53 -1.07
N VAL A 33 27.86 7.28 -0.77
CA VAL A 33 27.82 8.69 -0.34
C VAL A 33 27.31 9.66 -1.43
N ASN A 34 27.41 9.28 -2.71
CA ASN A 34 27.04 10.13 -3.86
C ASN A 34 26.08 9.40 -4.80
N GLY A 35 25.00 8.95 -4.33
CA GLY A 35 24.02 8.18 -5.11
C GLY A 35 23.14 7.42 -4.13
N GLN A 36 22.57 8.19 -3.23
CA GLN A 36 21.74 7.67 -2.14
C GLN A 36 20.37 7.31 -2.71
N GLU A 37 20.24 6.07 -3.16
CA GLU A 37 18.97 5.54 -3.59
C GLU A 37 18.31 4.83 -2.42
N ALA A 38 17.13 5.31 -2.01
CA ALA A 38 16.38 4.72 -0.92
C ALA A 38 15.75 3.38 -1.32
N GLY A 39 15.59 2.49 -0.37
CA GLY A 39 14.84 1.26 -0.54
C GLY A 39 13.34 1.53 -0.63
N GLY A 40 12.60 0.67 -1.32
CA GLY A 40 11.14 0.74 -1.39
C GLY A 40 10.47 0.27 -0.10
N GLY A 41 9.24 0.73 0.16
CA GLY A 41 8.42 0.25 1.27
C GLY A 41 7.96 -1.19 1.03
N GLY A 42 7.78 -1.96 2.10
CA GLY A 42 7.19 -3.30 2.01
C GLY A 42 5.70 -3.25 1.68
N GLY A 43 5.25 -4.15 0.85
CA GLY A 43 3.85 -4.37 0.51
C GLY A 43 3.22 -5.48 1.33
N ALA A 44 1.95 -5.75 1.08
CA ALA A 44 1.22 -6.81 1.77
C ALA A 44 1.73 -8.22 1.41
N SER A 45 2.20 -8.44 0.18
CA SER A 45 2.65 -9.76 -0.29
C SER A 45 4.15 -9.87 -0.55
N ALA A 46 4.88 -8.76 -0.63
CA ALA A 46 6.31 -8.78 -0.93
C ALA A 46 7.09 -7.70 -0.17
N VAL A 47 8.37 -7.99 0.08
CA VAL A 47 9.33 -7.02 0.60
C VAL A 47 9.58 -5.91 -0.42
N GLY A 48 9.93 -4.71 0.06
CA GLY A 48 10.43 -3.65 -0.79
C GLY A 48 11.81 -3.98 -1.35
N ALA A 49 12.08 -3.55 -2.57
CA ALA A 49 13.39 -3.73 -3.18
C ALA A 49 14.43 -2.77 -2.57
N ASN A 50 15.68 -3.20 -2.55
CA ASN A 50 16.79 -2.36 -2.12
C ASN A 50 17.07 -1.27 -3.16
N GLY A 51 17.55 -0.13 -2.70
CA GLY A 51 18.16 0.88 -3.58
C GLY A 51 19.50 0.39 -4.11
N VAL A 52 19.80 0.71 -5.37
CA VAL A 52 21.05 0.39 -6.06
C VAL A 52 21.79 1.68 -6.33
N ALA A 53 22.98 1.83 -5.70
CA ALA A 53 23.78 3.07 -5.73
C ALA A 53 23.95 3.65 -7.13
N ALA A 54 23.69 4.93 -7.26
CA ALA A 54 23.80 5.72 -8.50
C ALA A 54 23.03 5.14 -9.71
N THR A 55 22.07 4.24 -9.47
CA THR A 55 21.35 3.53 -10.55
C THR A 55 19.85 3.66 -10.40
N ALA A 56 19.27 3.21 -9.28
CA ALA A 56 17.82 3.20 -9.10
C ALA A 56 17.41 3.13 -7.61
N ALA A 57 16.36 3.85 -7.27
CA ALA A 57 15.65 3.62 -6.02
C ALA A 57 14.95 2.25 -6.02
N GLY A 58 14.77 1.68 -4.84
CA GLY A 58 14.08 0.41 -4.68
C GLY A 58 12.59 0.54 -5.00
N ASN A 59 12.04 -0.38 -5.76
CA ASN A 59 10.60 -0.46 -5.98
C ASN A 59 9.86 -0.87 -4.69
N GLY A 60 8.64 -0.38 -4.52
CA GLY A 60 7.76 -0.85 -3.45
C GLY A 60 7.41 -2.33 -3.62
N GLY A 61 7.25 -3.03 -2.50
CA GLY A 61 6.80 -4.41 -2.48
C GLY A 61 5.36 -4.56 -3.00
N ALA A 62 5.06 -5.68 -3.63
CA ALA A 62 3.74 -5.95 -4.18
C ALA A 62 2.66 -6.01 -3.07
N GLY A 63 1.47 -5.52 -3.41
CA GLY A 63 0.26 -5.71 -2.63
C GLY A 63 -0.35 -7.10 -2.85
N THR A 64 -1.44 -7.39 -2.15
CA THR A 64 -2.18 -8.65 -2.30
C THR A 64 -3.40 -8.46 -3.18
N ALA A 65 -3.55 -9.31 -4.19
CA ALA A 65 -4.76 -9.34 -5.00
C ALA A 65 -5.91 -9.96 -4.22
N SER A 66 -7.09 -9.34 -4.32
CA SER A 66 -8.32 -9.84 -3.71
C SER A 66 -9.51 -9.57 -4.61
N SER A 67 -10.43 -10.55 -4.67
CA SER A 67 -11.72 -10.42 -5.37
C SER A 67 -12.86 -10.05 -4.42
N ILE A 68 -12.57 -9.58 -3.23
CA ILE A 68 -13.59 -9.22 -2.22
C ILE A 68 -14.57 -8.17 -2.74
N SER A 69 -14.14 -7.27 -3.62
CA SER A 69 -14.98 -6.22 -4.22
C SER A 69 -15.81 -6.68 -5.42
N GLY A 70 -15.73 -7.96 -5.81
CA GLY A 70 -16.38 -8.53 -7.00
C GLY A 70 -15.46 -8.64 -8.22
N ALA A 71 -14.35 -7.89 -8.26
CA ALA A 71 -13.31 -7.99 -9.27
C ALA A 71 -11.94 -8.08 -8.58
N SER A 72 -10.95 -8.68 -9.26
CA SER A 72 -9.59 -8.77 -8.71
C SER A 72 -8.94 -7.39 -8.68
N VAL A 73 -8.59 -6.93 -7.50
CA VAL A 73 -7.89 -5.66 -7.26
C VAL A 73 -6.71 -5.92 -6.33
N THR A 74 -5.55 -5.31 -6.62
CA THR A 74 -4.38 -5.40 -5.75
C THR A 74 -4.43 -4.29 -4.70
N TYR A 75 -4.36 -4.67 -3.42
CA TYR A 75 -4.42 -3.77 -2.27
C TYR A 75 -3.08 -3.74 -1.52
N ALA A 76 -2.80 -2.61 -0.87
CA ALA A 76 -1.68 -2.43 0.05
C ALA A 76 -0.29 -2.72 -0.56
N GLY A 77 -0.02 -2.18 -1.75
CA GLY A 77 1.33 -2.13 -2.32
C GLY A 77 2.22 -1.15 -1.55
N GLY A 78 3.51 -1.42 -1.47
CA GLY A 78 4.50 -0.51 -0.91
C GLY A 78 4.79 0.67 -1.83
N GLY A 79 5.21 1.80 -1.28
CA GLY A 79 5.71 2.93 -2.05
C GLY A 79 7.14 2.71 -2.55
N GLY A 80 7.49 3.28 -3.68
CA GLY A 80 8.87 3.28 -4.17
C GLY A 80 9.80 4.12 -3.29
N GLY A 81 11.07 3.81 -3.27
CA GLY A 81 12.10 4.60 -2.63
C GLY A 81 12.32 5.95 -3.34
N GLY A 82 12.94 6.89 -2.64
CA GLY A 82 13.39 8.15 -3.23
C GLY A 82 14.68 7.98 -4.00
N SER A 83 14.82 8.72 -5.09
CA SER A 83 16.02 8.79 -5.93
C SER A 83 16.42 10.24 -6.18
N VAL A 84 17.70 10.47 -6.41
CA VAL A 84 18.20 11.79 -6.83
C VAL A 84 17.76 12.14 -8.26
N SER A 85 17.33 11.16 -9.05
CA SER A 85 17.05 11.31 -10.47
C SER A 85 15.58 11.12 -10.86
N PHE A 86 14.74 10.57 -9.97
CA PHE A 86 13.36 10.23 -10.29
C PHE A 86 12.38 10.67 -9.21
N THR A 87 11.17 11.01 -9.62
CA THR A 87 10.01 11.13 -8.76
C THR A 87 9.31 9.76 -8.71
N ALA A 88 9.22 9.18 -7.53
CA ALA A 88 8.44 7.96 -7.36
C ALA A 88 6.93 8.23 -7.54
N GLY A 89 6.18 7.21 -7.90
CA GLY A 89 4.76 7.34 -8.19
C GLY A 89 3.90 7.56 -6.94
N THR A 90 2.72 8.14 -7.13
CA THR A 90 1.66 8.20 -6.11
C THR A 90 1.07 6.81 -5.86
N GLY A 91 0.62 6.54 -4.66
CA GLY A 91 -0.17 5.36 -4.35
C GLY A 91 -1.50 5.35 -5.10
N THR A 92 -1.95 4.18 -5.53
CA THR A 92 -3.25 4.04 -6.21
C THR A 92 -4.39 4.33 -5.25
N ALA A 93 -5.31 5.20 -5.65
CA ALA A 93 -6.47 5.56 -4.84
C ALA A 93 -7.36 4.33 -4.53
N ASN A 94 -7.94 4.29 -3.34
CA ASN A 94 -8.84 3.23 -2.87
C ASN A 94 -8.20 1.83 -2.84
N THR A 95 -6.88 1.77 -2.67
CA THR A 95 -6.15 0.50 -2.52
C THR A 95 -5.30 0.47 -1.26
N GLY A 96 -5.11 1.59 -0.58
CA GLY A 96 -4.18 1.71 0.54
C GLY A 96 -2.72 1.57 0.12
N GLY A 97 -2.39 1.85 -1.15
CA GLY A 97 -1.02 1.82 -1.66
C GLY A 97 -0.16 2.93 -1.07
N GLY A 98 1.10 2.64 -0.76
CA GLY A 98 2.05 3.64 -0.27
C GLY A 98 2.44 4.65 -1.35
N GLY A 99 2.68 5.89 -0.96
CA GLY A 99 3.30 6.90 -1.83
C GLY A 99 4.82 6.73 -1.91
N GLY A 100 5.39 7.21 -2.98
CA GLY A 100 6.82 7.17 -3.19
C GLY A 100 7.59 8.27 -2.46
N GLY A 101 8.83 7.97 -2.08
CA GLY A 101 9.73 8.94 -1.47
C GLY A 101 10.33 9.92 -2.49
N CYS A 102 10.92 10.99 -1.99
CA CYS A 102 11.77 11.90 -2.77
C CYS A 102 13.25 11.67 -2.48
N GLY A 103 14.10 12.04 -3.42
CA GLY A 103 15.55 12.04 -3.24
C GLY A 103 16.07 13.29 -2.50
N TYR A 104 17.35 13.28 -2.20
CA TYR A 104 18.02 14.33 -1.39
C TYR A 104 18.19 15.68 -2.11
N THR A 105 18.11 15.76 -3.42
CA THR A 105 18.32 17.00 -4.17
C THR A 105 17.03 17.63 -4.68
N TYR A 106 17.08 18.92 -4.99
CA TYR A 106 16.01 19.88 -5.33
C TYR A 106 14.95 19.45 -6.37
N TYR A 107 14.94 18.22 -6.86
CA TYR A 107 14.17 17.83 -8.03
C TYR A 107 13.02 16.84 -7.80
N GLY A 108 12.75 16.43 -6.57
CA GLY A 108 11.67 15.48 -6.33
C GLY A 108 10.79 15.86 -5.15
N THR A 109 9.49 15.75 -5.31
CA THR A 109 8.52 15.81 -4.20
C THR A 109 8.11 14.41 -3.81
N ALA A 110 8.04 14.14 -2.50
CA ALA A 110 7.44 12.90 -2.01
C ALA A 110 5.98 12.83 -2.47
N GLN A 111 5.55 11.64 -2.81
CA GLN A 111 4.22 11.40 -3.35
C GLN A 111 3.28 10.89 -2.26
N SER A 112 2.01 11.26 -2.36
CA SER A 112 1.00 10.81 -1.41
C SER A 112 0.70 9.33 -1.56
N GLY A 113 0.43 8.65 -0.45
CA GLY A 113 -0.19 7.34 -0.48
C GLY A 113 -1.58 7.37 -1.08
N GLY A 114 -2.03 6.26 -1.61
CA GLY A 114 -3.40 6.09 -2.06
C GLY A 114 -4.37 6.09 -0.87
N SER A 115 -5.58 6.59 -1.07
CA SER A 115 -6.63 6.49 -0.07
C SER A 115 -6.91 5.02 0.27
N GLY A 116 -7.34 4.77 1.51
CA GLY A 116 -7.80 3.47 1.95
C GLY A 116 -9.20 3.14 1.43
N ILE A 117 -9.62 1.93 1.70
CA ILE A 117 -10.96 1.42 1.39
C ILE A 117 -11.39 0.45 2.48
N VAL A 118 -12.67 0.45 2.80
CA VAL A 118 -13.30 -0.57 3.65
C VAL A 118 -14.30 -1.35 2.82
N ILE A 119 -14.19 -2.67 2.85
CA ILE A 119 -15.08 -3.58 2.11
C ILE A 119 -15.63 -4.61 3.07
N ILE A 120 -16.96 -4.74 3.12
CA ILE A 120 -17.66 -5.80 3.84
C ILE A 120 -18.39 -6.64 2.80
N ARG A 121 -18.16 -7.96 2.81
CA ARG A 121 -18.80 -8.92 1.92
C ARG A 121 -19.35 -10.10 2.70
N TYR A 122 -20.59 -10.46 2.41
CA TYR A 122 -21.23 -11.65 2.97
C TYR A 122 -22.22 -12.24 1.95
N ALA A 123 -22.67 -13.48 2.17
CA ALA A 123 -23.65 -14.13 1.30
C ALA A 123 -24.96 -13.34 1.25
N ASP A 124 -25.54 -13.15 0.07
CA ASP A 124 -26.76 -12.36 -0.15
C ASP A 124 -28.02 -13.05 0.40
N THR A 125 -27.90 -14.31 0.84
CA THR A 125 -28.92 -15.03 1.59
C THR A 125 -29.17 -14.44 2.99
N PHE A 126 -28.22 -13.67 3.54
CA PHE A 126 -28.42 -12.91 4.76
C PHE A 126 -29.10 -11.57 4.48
N ALA A 127 -29.84 -11.05 5.45
CA ALA A 127 -30.51 -9.77 5.34
C ALA A 127 -29.54 -8.64 4.96
N ALA A 128 -30.06 -7.62 4.27
CA ALA A 128 -29.31 -6.39 4.07
C ALA A 128 -29.07 -5.70 5.42
N ALA A 129 -28.03 -4.88 5.49
CA ALA A 129 -27.82 -4.00 6.64
C ALA A 129 -29.06 -3.14 6.90
N ALA A 130 -29.40 -2.94 8.18
CA ALA A 130 -30.54 -2.12 8.58
C ALA A 130 -30.33 -0.65 8.20
N SER A 131 -29.08 -0.16 8.29
CA SER A 131 -28.73 1.19 7.84
C SER A 131 -27.26 1.32 7.48
N THR A 132 -26.91 2.31 6.66
CA THR A 132 -25.55 2.72 6.33
C THR A 132 -25.42 4.23 6.30
N THR A 133 -24.24 4.74 6.64
CA THR A 133 -23.86 6.14 6.40
C THR A 133 -22.62 6.23 5.53
N GLY A 134 -22.24 7.43 5.05
CA GLY A 134 -21.05 7.62 4.21
C GLY A 134 -21.19 7.12 2.78
N SER A 135 -22.40 6.93 2.30
CA SER A 135 -22.73 6.61 0.89
C SER A 135 -21.89 5.45 0.32
N PRO A 136 -21.90 4.25 0.94
CA PRO A 136 -21.19 3.11 0.38
C PRO A 136 -21.73 2.73 -0.99
N THR A 137 -20.87 2.25 -1.88
CA THR A 137 -21.32 1.52 -3.05
C THR A 137 -21.79 0.14 -2.61
N ILE A 138 -23.05 -0.20 -2.90
CA ILE A 138 -23.64 -1.49 -2.56
C ILE A 138 -23.85 -2.29 -3.85
N THR A 139 -23.36 -3.53 -3.89
CA THR A 139 -23.53 -4.44 -5.01
C THR A 139 -24.04 -5.78 -4.50
N VAL A 140 -25.03 -6.35 -5.20
CA VAL A 140 -25.52 -7.71 -4.94
C VAL A 140 -25.37 -8.50 -6.23
N ALA A 141 -24.42 -9.41 -6.24
CA ALA A 141 -24.09 -10.21 -7.41
C ALA A 141 -23.31 -11.47 -7.01
N GLY A 142 -23.45 -12.53 -7.83
CA GLY A 142 -22.69 -13.77 -7.65
C GLY A 142 -22.91 -14.46 -6.31
N GLY A 143 -24.07 -14.30 -5.69
CA GLY A 143 -24.38 -14.88 -4.37
C GLY A 143 -23.84 -14.06 -3.19
N TYR A 144 -23.38 -12.83 -3.42
CA TYR A 144 -22.82 -11.99 -2.38
C TYR A 144 -23.40 -10.59 -2.39
N ARG A 145 -23.49 -10.00 -1.18
CA ARG A 145 -23.73 -8.59 -0.92
C ARG A 145 -22.42 -7.94 -0.51
N VAL A 146 -22.02 -6.87 -1.19
CA VAL A 146 -20.76 -6.15 -0.97
C VAL A 146 -21.08 -4.70 -0.67
N TYR A 147 -20.54 -4.20 0.44
CA TYR A 147 -20.56 -2.78 0.82
C TYR A 147 -19.14 -2.25 0.71
N LYS A 148 -18.95 -1.12 0.03
CA LYS A 148 -17.65 -0.54 -0.22
C LYS A 148 -17.64 0.96 0.13
N TRP A 149 -16.81 1.35 1.08
CA TRP A 149 -16.59 2.74 1.48
C TRP A 149 -15.22 3.23 1.02
N THR A 150 -15.19 4.39 0.39
CA THR A 150 -13.98 5.13 0.03
C THR A 150 -13.77 6.37 0.90
N GLY A 151 -14.60 6.57 1.89
CA GLY A 151 -14.59 7.61 2.89
C GLY A 151 -15.15 7.11 4.22
N SER A 152 -15.33 7.99 5.18
CA SER A 152 -15.90 7.64 6.48
C SER A 152 -17.35 7.21 6.37
N GLY A 153 -17.75 6.23 7.16
CA GLY A 153 -19.12 5.72 7.18
C GLY A 153 -19.34 4.70 8.27
N SER A 154 -20.56 4.22 8.38
CA SER A 154 -20.97 3.18 9.33
C SER A 154 -21.94 2.19 8.67
N ILE A 155 -22.08 1.03 9.29
CA ILE A 155 -23.06 -0.01 8.95
C ILE A 155 -23.67 -0.55 10.23
N THR A 156 -24.96 -0.79 10.21
CA THR A 156 -25.72 -1.44 11.29
C THR A 156 -26.45 -2.65 10.69
N PHE A 157 -26.33 -3.79 11.32
CA PHE A 157 -27.02 -5.03 10.95
C PHE A 157 -28.25 -5.28 11.82
#